data_b32dc5e003f6c8cc12a7919effc87969
#
_entry.id   b32dc5e003f6c8cc12a7919effc87969
#
_cell.length_a   1.000
_cell.length_b   1.000
_cell.length_c   1.000
_cell.angle_alpha   90.00
_cell.angle_beta   90.00
_cell.angle_gamma   90.00
#
_symmetry.space_group_name_H-M   'P 1'
#
loop_
_entity.id
_entity.type
_entity.pdbx_description
1 polymer ?
#
loop_
_entity_poly.entity_id
_entity_poly.type
_entity_poly.pdbx_seq_one_letter_code
_entity_poly.pdbx_strand_id
1 'polypeptide(L)'
;MAETLLKIENLTKEYEGQKILDGINLEVKQGDVLVVVGPSGCGKSTLLRCINALEPIQGGTIKLQGMDIRKGSKNITTLRQKIGMVFQSYELFPHLTVLDNITLAPVKVQKRDKAEAQKEAMELLARVGLADKAKSYPRQLSGGQKQRVAIARALATNPKILLCDEATSALDPQTTAAILKLLKEINETLGITIIIITHQMSVVTEICKRVAIIDSGNLVEEGLVEKIFENPQSDAAKELISGKAIRYTPVENLDVERKIRIVFQENSAFEPVISNIILQYQVPVNILKADTRNVSGKAVGEMILGLPTGKETQDEIIAHLRERGLIVTEVTENV
;
A
#
# COMPACT_ATOMS: atom_id res chain seq x y z
N MET A 1 5.38 16.09 17.60
CA MET A 1 4.98 15.78 16.22
C MET A 1 6.13 15.02 15.56
N ALA A 2 5.87 13.94 14.82
CA ALA A 2 6.92 13.19 14.12
C ALA A 2 7.57 14.11 13.05
N GLU A 3 8.91 14.04 12.94
CA GLU A 3 9.69 14.84 12.01
C GLU A 3 9.51 14.34 10.56
N THR A 4 9.47 15.27 9.59
CA THR A 4 9.44 14.93 8.16
C THR A 4 10.75 14.30 7.74
N LEU A 5 10.69 13.03 7.31
CA LEU A 5 11.84 12.28 6.84
C LEU A 5 12.09 12.47 5.34
N LEU A 6 11.04 12.33 4.54
CA LEU A 6 11.07 12.49 3.08
C LEU A 6 10.08 13.56 2.66
N LYS A 7 10.52 14.51 1.84
CA LYS A 7 9.69 15.55 1.25
C LYS A 7 9.90 15.60 -0.26
N ILE A 8 8.81 15.52 -1.01
CA ILE A 8 8.77 15.61 -2.47
C ILE A 8 7.92 16.82 -2.82
N GLU A 9 8.45 17.72 -3.64
CA GLU A 9 7.78 18.95 -4.05
C GLU A 9 7.80 19.09 -5.57
N ASN A 10 6.62 19.11 -6.20
CA ASN A 10 6.39 19.29 -7.63
C ASN A 10 7.24 18.37 -8.52
N LEU A 11 7.41 17.10 -8.11
CA LEU A 11 8.22 16.13 -8.82
C LEU A 11 7.66 15.85 -10.20
N THR A 12 8.48 16.10 -11.22
CA THR A 12 8.17 15.77 -12.61
C THR A 12 9.22 14.82 -13.19
N LYS A 13 8.75 13.74 -13.79
CA LYS A 13 9.58 12.75 -14.49
C LYS A 13 9.05 12.50 -15.90
N GLU A 14 9.96 12.57 -16.86
CA GLU A 14 9.65 12.35 -18.28
C GLU A 14 10.59 11.31 -18.88
N TYR A 15 10.07 10.55 -19.84
CA TYR A 15 10.84 9.71 -20.76
C TYR A 15 10.45 10.10 -22.20
N GLU A 16 11.44 10.46 -23.00
CA GLU A 16 11.23 10.81 -24.42
C GLU A 16 10.11 11.83 -24.67
N GLY A 17 9.97 12.81 -23.75
CA GLY A 17 8.92 13.84 -23.82
C GLY A 17 7.56 13.43 -23.26
N GLN A 18 7.38 12.15 -22.87
CA GLN A 18 6.16 11.71 -22.21
C GLN A 18 6.30 11.85 -20.70
N LYS A 19 5.40 12.60 -20.07
CA LYS A 19 5.32 12.71 -18.60
C LYS A 19 4.83 11.41 -18.01
N ILE A 20 5.60 10.88 -17.07
CA ILE A 20 5.26 9.68 -16.27
C ILE A 20 4.88 10.07 -14.84
N LEU A 21 5.47 11.15 -14.31
CA LEU A 21 5.05 11.77 -13.06
C LEU A 21 4.91 13.26 -13.32
N ASP A 22 3.80 13.86 -12.89
CA ASP A 22 3.48 15.26 -13.14
C ASP A 22 3.10 15.97 -11.83
N GLY A 23 4.04 16.74 -11.28
CA GLY A 23 3.80 17.59 -10.13
C GLY A 23 3.52 16.85 -8.81
N ILE A 24 4.09 15.65 -8.59
CA ILE A 24 3.89 14.88 -7.36
C ILE A 24 4.38 15.68 -6.14
N ASN A 25 3.50 15.84 -5.16
CA ASN A 25 3.80 16.37 -3.84
C ASN A 25 3.51 15.30 -2.79
N LEU A 26 4.49 14.94 -1.96
CA LEU A 26 4.34 13.88 -0.96
C LEU A 26 5.22 14.17 0.25
N GLU A 27 4.68 14.00 1.45
CA GLU A 27 5.43 14.13 2.69
C GLU A 27 5.30 12.86 3.54
N VAL A 28 6.45 12.28 3.93
CA VAL A 28 6.50 11.06 4.73
C VAL A 28 7.25 11.35 6.02
N LYS A 29 6.64 11.02 7.15
CA LYS A 29 7.21 11.23 8.49
C LYS A 29 8.07 10.04 8.91
N GLN A 30 8.97 10.28 9.86
CA GLN A 30 9.77 9.21 10.44
C GLN A 30 8.88 8.18 11.14
N GLY A 31 9.12 6.89 10.84
CA GLY A 31 8.36 5.76 11.39
C GLY A 31 7.04 5.47 10.66
N ASP A 32 6.67 6.27 9.65
CA ASP A 32 5.47 5.97 8.85
C ASP A 32 5.63 4.66 8.06
N VAL A 33 4.51 3.96 7.89
CA VAL A 33 4.34 2.96 6.84
C VAL A 33 3.33 3.53 5.85
N LEU A 34 3.83 3.90 4.67
CA LEU A 34 3.04 4.44 3.56
C LEU A 34 2.93 3.40 2.46
N VAL A 35 1.73 3.12 1.99
CA VAL A 35 1.54 2.31 0.78
C VAL A 35 1.15 3.21 -0.39
N VAL A 36 1.83 3.02 -1.52
CA VAL A 36 1.53 3.70 -2.78
C VAL A 36 0.82 2.72 -3.71
N VAL A 37 -0.40 3.05 -4.08
CA VAL A 37 -1.24 2.22 -4.95
C VAL A 37 -1.64 2.96 -6.21
N GLY A 38 -2.14 2.23 -7.19
CA GLY A 38 -2.65 2.77 -8.45
C GLY A 38 -2.58 1.75 -9.58
N PRO A 39 -3.16 2.05 -10.74
CA PRO A 39 -3.14 1.17 -11.91
C PRO A 39 -1.72 0.80 -12.36
N SER A 40 -1.59 -0.30 -13.12
CA SER A 40 -0.31 -0.65 -13.73
C SER A 40 0.13 0.44 -14.72
N GLY A 41 1.42 0.79 -14.68
CA GLY A 41 1.97 1.83 -15.57
C GLY A 41 1.78 3.28 -15.12
N CYS A 42 1.05 3.57 -14.02
CA CYS A 42 0.81 4.95 -13.55
C CYS A 42 2.03 5.67 -12.92
N GLY A 43 3.23 5.06 -12.91
CA GLY A 43 4.45 5.71 -12.44
C GLY A 43 4.95 5.34 -11.05
N LYS A 44 4.32 4.41 -10.32
CA LYS A 44 4.70 4.02 -8.94
C LYS A 44 6.17 3.59 -8.80
N SER A 45 6.62 2.62 -9.57
CA SER A 45 8.02 2.15 -9.54
C SER A 45 8.99 3.25 -9.98
N THR A 46 8.57 4.11 -10.91
CA THR A 46 9.34 5.30 -11.32
C THR A 46 9.50 6.27 -10.16
N LEU A 47 8.46 6.49 -9.36
CA LEU A 47 8.54 7.32 -8.14
C LEU A 47 9.60 6.78 -7.17
N LEU A 48 9.59 5.47 -6.84
CA LEU A 48 10.61 4.88 -5.95
C LEU A 48 12.03 5.00 -6.54
N ARG A 49 12.19 4.81 -7.84
CA ARG A 49 13.49 4.97 -8.50
C ARG A 49 13.97 6.41 -8.49
N CYS A 50 13.07 7.40 -8.57
CA CYS A 50 13.40 8.81 -8.39
C CYS A 50 13.82 9.11 -6.94
N ILE A 51 13.11 8.58 -5.93
CA ILE A 51 13.45 8.74 -4.51
C ILE A 51 14.84 8.19 -4.20
N ASN A 52 15.24 7.06 -4.81
CA ASN A 52 16.58 6.50 -4.66
C ASN A 52 17.60 7.09 -5.65
N ALA A 53 17.23 8.12 -6.42
CA ALA A 53 18.02 8.72 -7.51
C ALA A 53 18.58 7.71 -8.53
N LEU A 54 17.94 6.57 -8.72
CA LEU A 54 18.23 5.64 -9.82
C LEU A 54 17.80 6.26 -11.15
N GLU A 55 16.71 7.02 -11.13
CA GLU A 55 16.23 7.83 -12.24
C GLU A 55 16.44 9.32 -11.98
N PRO A 56 16.87 10.10 -12.98
CA PRO A 56 16.92 11.57 -12.88
C PRO A 56 15.50 12.14 -12.96
N ILE A 57 15.25 13.24 -12.24
CA ILE A 57 14.03 14.00 -12.33
C ILE A 57 14.20 15.19 -13.29
N GLN A 58 13.13 15.64 -13.97
CA GLN A 58 13.14 16.79 -14.84
C GLN A 58 12.68 18.07 -14.11
N GLY A 59 11.84 17.95 -13.09
CA GLY A 59 11.36 19.08 -12.30
C GLY A 59 11.12 18.73 -10.85
N GLY A 60 10.99 19.75 -10.01
CA GLY A 60 10.73 19.60 -8.60
C GLY A 60 11.97 19.25 -7.75
N THR A 61 11.72 18.83 -6.51
CA THR A 61 12.77 18.45 -5.55
C THR A 61 12.37 17.22 -4.74
N ILE A 62 13.37 16.41 -4.37
CA ILE A 62 13.22 15.30 -3.42
C ILE A 62 14.23 15.54 -2.30
N LYS A 63 13.79 15.61 -1.06
CA LYS A 63 14.65 15.83 0.11
C LYS A 63 14.49 14.69 1.12
N LEU A 64 15.61 14.11 1.55
CA LEU A 64 15.67 13.16 2.65
C LEU A 64 16.37 13.82 3.84
N GLN A 65 15.69 13.97 4.96
CA GLN A 65 16.19 14.72 6.12
C GLN A 65 16.71 16.12 5.74
N GLY A 66 15.98 16.84 4.88
CA GLY A 66 16.35 18.16 4.37
C GLY A 66 17.44 18.19 3.29
N MET A 67 18.09 17.05 3.01
CA MET A 67 19.14 16.96 1.98
C MET A 67 18.55 16.58 0.62
N ASP A 68 18.89 17.35 -0.42
CA ASP A 68 18.46 17.10 -1.79
C ASP A 68 19.01 15.77 -2.33
N ILE A 69 18.12 14.95 -2.87
CA ILE A 69 18.45 13.73 -3.60
C ILE A 69 18.50 14.05 -5.09
N ARG A 70 19.71 14.06 -5.65
CA ARG A 70 19.93 14.28 -7.09
C ARG A 70 20.91 13.27 -7.66
N LYS A 71 20.56 12.65 -8.80
CA LYS A 71 21.47 11.78 -9.53
C LYS A 71 22.73 12.58 -9.95
N GLY A 72 23.90 12.02 -9.66
CA GLY A 72 25.19 12.67 -9.98
C GLY A 72 25.70 13.68 -8.94
N SER A 73 24.96 13.93 -7.83
CA SER A 73 25.48 14.75 -6.74
C SER A 73 26.64 14.06 -6.02
N LYS A 74 27.59 14.86 -5.48
CA LYS A 74 28.75 14.32 -4.71
C LYS A 74 28.31 13.49 -3.50
N ASN A 75 27.13 13.76 -2.95
CA ASN A 75 26.62 13.12 -1.74
C ASN A 75 25.68 11.94 -2.01
N ILE A 76 25.49 11.55 -3.28
CA ILE A 76 24.51 10.52 -3.63
C ILE A 76 24.79 9.16 -2.98
N THR A 77 26.05 8.78 -2.85
CA THR A 77 26.45 7.52 -2.20
C THR A 77 26.06 7.54 -0.71
N THR A 78 26.30 8.64 -0.01
CA THR A 78 25.94 8.82 1.40
C THR A 78 24.41 8.81 1.59
N LEU A 79 23.67 9.45 0.69
CA LEU A 79 22.22 9.44 0.71
C LEU A 79 21.64 8.05 0.47
N ARG A 80 22.17 7.31 -0.51
CA ARG A 80 21.74 5.94 -0.81
C ARG A 80 22.02 4.96 0.33
N GLN A 81 23.01 5.19 1.18
CA GLN A 81 23.21 4.38 2.39
C GLN A 81 22.07 4.53 3.39
N LYS A 82 21.36 5.68 3.39
CA LYS A 82 20.19 5.92 4.23
C LYS A 82 18.89 5.37 3.64
N ILE A 83 18.94 4.85 2.41
CA ILE A 83 17.79 4.33 1.66
C ILE A 83 18.02 2.84 1.38
N GLY A 84 17.28 1.96 2.02
CA GLY A 84 17.20 0.56 1.63
C GLY A 84 16.20 0.39 0.48
N MET A 85 16.51 -0.49 -0.48
CA MET A 85 15.58 -0.79 -1.57
C MET A 85 15.43 -2.30 -1.76
N VAL A 86 14.18 -2.74 -1.81
CA VAL A 86 13.77 -4.11 -2.09
C VAL A 86 13.05 -4.11 -3.43
N PHE A 87 13.61 -4.81 -4.40
CA PHE A 87 13.09 -4.88 -5.77
C PHE A 87 12.14 -6.05 -5.95
N GLN A 88 11.25 -5.94 -6.91
CA GLN A 88 10.31 -7.00 -7.31
C GLN A 88 11.03 -8.31 -7.68
N SER A 89 12.16 -8.22 -8.39
CA SER A 89 12.97 -9.38 -8.83
C SER A 89 14.07 -9.78 -7.85
N TYR A 90 13.98 -9.33 -6.57
CA TYR A 90 14.95 -9.58 -5.50
C TYR A 90 16.34 -8.96 -5.74
N GLU A 91 16.83 -8.96 -6.97
CA GLU A 91 18.14 -8.42 -7.42
C GLU A 91 19.34 -8.91 -6.58
N LEU A 92 19.31 -10.19 -6.19
CA LEU A 92 20.42 -10.83 -5.49
C LEU A 92 21.54 -11.18 -6.49
N PHE A 93 22.79 -10.98 -6.08
CA PHE A 93 23.95 -11.39 -6.85
C PHE A 93 24.06 -12.93 -6.88
N PRO A 94 23.85 -13.58 -8.04
CA PRO A 94 23.70 -15.04 -8.10
C PRO A 94 25.00 -15.79 -7.80
N HIS A 95 26.15 -15.14 -7.97
CA HIS A 95 27.48 -15.69 -7.73
C HIS A 95 28.00 -15.48 -6.30
N LEU A 96 27.26 -14.75 -5.46
CA LEU A 96 27.55 -14.52 -4.05
C LEU A 96 26.68 -15.40 -3.17
N THR A 97 27.21 -15.81 -2.02
CA THR A 97 26.41 -16.45 -0.98
C THR A 97 25.35 -15.47 -0.41
N VAL A 98 24.38 -15.97 0.34
CA VAL A 98 23.41 -15.15 1.07
C VAL A 98 24.13 -14.16 1.99
N LEU A 99 25.10 -14.63 2.78
CA LEU A 99 25.88 -13.78 3.69
C LEU A 99 26.67 -12.71 2.92
N ASP A 100 27.30 -13.07 1.80
CA ASP A 100 28.08 -12.12 0.98
C ASP A 100 27.18 -11.09 0.30
N ASN A 101 25.95 -11.45 -0.12
CA ASN A 101 24.97 -10.51 -0.62
C ASN A 101 24.61 -9.42 0.42
N ILE A 102 24.50 -9.80 1.69
CA ILE A 102 24.14 -8.87 2.78
C ILE A 102 25.35 -8.01 3.16
N THR A 103 26.53 -8.58 3.25
CA THR A 103 27.75 -7.87 3.71
C THR A 103 28.40 -6.99 2.64
N LEU A 104 28.03 -7.14 1.37
CA LEU A 104 28.68 -6.43 0.25
C LEU A 104 28.69 -4.91 0.44
N ALA A 105 27.54 -4.30 0.71
CA ALA A 105 27.44 -2.85 0.86
C ALA A 105 28.11 -2.34 2.15
N PRO A 106 27.92 -2.93 3.33
CA PRO A 106 28.65 -2.57 4.54
C PRO A 106 30.17 -2.57 4.35
N VAL A 107 30.74 -3.62 3.74
CA VAL A 107 32.19 -3.75 3.56
C VAL A 107 32.71 -2.85 2.43
N LYS A 108 32.07 -2.87 1.24
CA LYS A 108 32.60 -2.16 0.07
C LYS A 108 32.28 -0.67 0.06
N VAL A 109 31.10 -0.27 0.51
CA VAL A 109 30.63 1.13 0.47
C VAL A 109 30.87 1.84 1.80
N GLN A 110 30.48 1.23 2.93
CA GLN A 110 30.65 1.83 4.24
C GLN A 110 32.06 1.63 4.83
N LYS A 111 32.90 0.78 4.20
CA LYS A 111 34.28 0.47 4.63
C LYS A 111 34.35 -0.14 6.05
N ARG A 112 33.27 -0.83 6.46
CA ARG A 112 33.20 -1.48 7.75
C ARG A 112 34.09 -2.72 7.80
N ASP A 113 34.53 -3.10 8.99
CA ASP A 113 35.27 -4.35 9.20
C ASP A 113 34.43 -5.54 8.72
N LYS A 114 35.09 -6.50 8.07
CA LYS A 114 34.43 -7.65 7.48
C LYS A 114 33.82 -8.58 8.54
N ALA A 115 34.52 -8.80 9.66
CA ALA A 115 34.05 -9.69 10.70
C ALA A 115 32.85 -9.07 11.43
N GLU A 116 32.89 -7.76 11.69
CA GLU A 116 31.76 -7.02 12.24
C GLU A 116 30.54 -7.05 11.31
N ALA A 117 30.72 -6.76 10.02
CA ALA A 117 29.67 -6.82 9.02
C ALA A 117 29.06 -8.23 8.89
N GLN A 118 29.86 -9.28 9.00
CA GLN A 118 29.38 -10.66 8.99
C GLN A 118 28.56 -10.99 10.24
N LYS A 119 28.99 -10.53 11.42
CA LYS A 119 28.23 -10.72 12.66
C LYS A 119 26.85 -10.10 12.57
N GLU A 120 26.76 -8.85 12.17
CA GLU A 120 25.47 -8.16 12.00
C GLU A 120 24.61 -8.79 10.89
N ALA A 121 25.22 -9.22 9.79
CA ALA A 121 24.49 -9.92 8.73
C ALA A 121 23.89 -11.24 9.24
N MET A 122 24.56 -11.96 10.15
CA MET A 122 24.01 -13.16 10.79
C MET A 122 22.83 -12.82 11.72
N GLU A 123 22.90 -11.69 12.43
CA GLU A 123 21.78 -11.21 13.26
C GLU A 123 20.57 -10.85 12.39
N LEU A 124 20.80 -10.18 11.25
CA LEU A 124 19.75 -9.89 10.27
C LEU A 124 19.16 -11.18 9.67
N LEU A 125 19.99 -12.16 9.33
CA LEU A 125 19.54 -13.46 8.85
C LEU A 125 18.71 -14.21 9.88
N ALA A 126 19.08 -14.17 11.16
CA ALA A 126 18.29 -14.74 12.24
C ALA A 126 16.92 -14.04 12.35
N ARG A 127 16.89 -12.69 12.24
CA ARG A 127 15.64 -11.90 12.26
C ARG A 127 14.69 -12.28 11.13
N VAL A 128 15.20 -12.56 9.94
CA VAL A 128 14.37 -13.00 8.79
C VAL A 128 14.16 -14.52 8.74
N GLY A 129 14.64 -15.27 9.74
CA GLY A 129 14.47 -16.73 9.87
C GLY A 129 15.27 -17.53 8.87
N LEU A 130 16.48 -17.08 8.48
CA LEU A 130 17.33 -17.70 7.46
C LEU A 130 18.81 -17.83 7.89
N ALA A 131 19.09 -17.91 9.19
CA ALA A 131 20.47 -18.06 9.69
C ALA A 131 21.16 -19.33 9.15
N ASP A 132 20.42 -20.43 8.96
CA ASP A 132 20.90 -21.69 8.39
C ASP A 132 21.26 -21.59 6.89
N LYS A 133 20.81 -20.56 6.19
CA LYS A 133 21.01 -20.33 4.75
C LYS A 133 22.20 -19.40 4.44
N ALA A 134 22.95 -18.95 5.43
CA ALA A 134 24.06 -17.99 5.25
C ALA A 134 25.05 -18.37 4.14
N LYS A 135 25.38 -19.64 4.02
CA LYS A 135 26.31 -20.20 3.02
C LYS A 135 25.63 -20.64 1.71
N SER A 136 24.30 -20.57 1.62
CA SER A 136 23.56 -20.93 0.40
C SER A 136 23.71 -19.86 -0.66
N TYR A 137 23.48 -20.23 -1.91
CA TYR A 137 23.41 -19.30 -3.05
C TYR A 137 21.96 -18.98 -3.41
N PRO A 138 21.66 -17.84 -4.05
CA PRO A 138 20.28 -17.44 -4.41
C PRO A 138 19.50 -18.52 -5.18
N ARG A 139 20.15 -19.29 -6.05
CA ARG A 139 19.51 -20.37 -6.81
C ARG A 139 18.96 -21.52 -5.94
N GLN A 140 19.43 -21.62 -4.69
CA GLN A 140 19.03 -22.67 -3.74
C GLN A 140 17.87 -22.23 -2.83
N LEU A 141 17.35 -21.01 -3.03
CA LEU A 141 16.32 -20.41 -2.22
C LEU A 141 14.97 -20.37 -2.94
N SER A 142 13.89 -20.54 -2.20
CA SER A 142 12.53 -20.24 -2.68
C SER A 142 12.32 -18.74 -2.92
N GLY A 143 11.25 -18.35 -3.63
CA GLY A 143 10.90 -16.93 -3.86
C GLY A 143 10.80 -16.14 -2.55
N GLY A 144 10.04 -16.65 -1.57
CA GLY A 144 9.90 -16.00 -0.27
C GLY A 144 11.20 -15.93 0.54
N GLN A 145 12.09 -16.93 0.42
CA GLN A 145 13.42 -16.88 1.03
C GLN A 145 14.31 -15.82 0.36
N LYS A 146 14.30 -15.73 -0.98
CA LYS A 146 15.01 -14.66 -1.71
C LYS A 146 14.53 -13.27 -1.28
N GLN A 147 13.22 -13.10 -1.10
CA GLN A 147 12.64 -11.84 -0.63
C GLN A 147 13.12 -11.46 0.76
N ARG A 148 13.13 -12.41 1.69
CA ARG A 148 13.67 -12.19 3.05
C ARG A 148 15.15 -11.82 3.04
N VAL A 149 15.95 -12.46 2.18
CA VAL A 149 17.38 -12.09 1.98
C VAL A 149 17.50 -10.68 1.39
N ALA A 150 16.66 -10.30 0.42
CA ALA A 150 16.66 -8.95 -0.14
C ALA A 150 16.31 -7.88 0.90
N ILE A 151 15.36 -8.16 1.80
CA ILE A 151 15.03 -7.30 2.94
C ILE A 151 16.24 -7.20 3.90
N ALA A 152 16.85 -8.32 4.30
CA ALA A 152 18.02 -8.32 5.17
C ALA A 152 19.19 -7.52 4.55
N ARG A 153 19.43 -7.69 3.25
CA ARG A 153 20.44 -6.92 2.50
C ARG A 153 20.14 -5.41 2.52
N ALA A 154 18.87 -5.02 2.33
CA ALA A 154 18.48 -3.63 2.34
C ALA A 154 18.66 -2.99 3.74
N LEU A 155 18.50 -3.77 4.82
CA LEU A 155 18.70 -3.33 6.20
C LEU A 155 20.16 -3.25 6.62
N ALA A 156 21.09 -3.96 5.96
CA ALA A 156 22.48 -4.09 6.36
C ALA A 156 23.26 -2.75 6.37
N THR A 157 22.80 -1.75 5.64
CA THR A 157 23.37 -0.39 5.66
C THR A 157 22.82 0.50 6.75
N ASN A 158 21.92 -0.02 7.60
CA ASN A 158 21.18 0.71 8.64
C ASN A 158 20.42 1.93 8.09
N PRO A 159 19.50 1.71 7.13
CA PRO A 159 18.80 2.78 6.42
C PRO A 159 17.79 3.50 7.33
N LYS A 160 17.42 4.73 6.95
CA LYS A 160 16.33 5.49 7.59
C LYS A 160 14.97 5.22 6.96
N ILE A 161 14.99 4.83 5.68
CA ILE A 161 13.80 4.51 4.90
C ILE A 161 14.04 3.23 4.08
N LEU A 162 13.02 2.37 4.04
CA LEU A 162 12.99 1.17 3.21
C LEU A 162 11.95 1.36 2.11
N LEU A 163 12.39 1.26 0.86
CA LEU A 163 11.55 1.32 -0.33
C LEU A 163 11.30 -0.09 -0.85
N CYS A 164 10.04 -0.50 -0.98
CA CYS A 164 9.63 -1.83 -1.42
C CYS A 164 8.85 -1.72 -2.73
N ASP A 165 9.47 -2.09 -3.85
CA ASP A 165 8.85 -2.10 -5.17
C ASP A 165 8.20 -3.47 -5.41
N GLU A 166 6.87 -3.54 -5.28
CA GLU A 166 6.07 -4.76 -5.46
C GLU A 166 6.63 -6.00 -4.75
N ALA A 167 7.08 -5.81 -3.51
CA ALA A 167 7.82 -6.82 -2.74
C ALA A 167 7.07 -8.16 -2.51
N THR A 168 5.80 -8.23 -2.86
CA THR A 168 4.93 -9.41 -2.64
C THR A 168 4.24 -9.92 -3.91
N SER A 169 4.40 -9.25 -5.06
CA SER A 169 3.62 -9.53 -6.28
C SER A 169 3.85 -10.92 -6.88
N ALA A 170 5.02 -11.51 -6.64
CA ALA A 170 5.41 -12.83 -7.16
C ALA A 170 5.30 -13.96 -6.11
N LEU A 171 4.62 -13.71 -4.99
CA LEU A 171 4.52 -14.64 -3.88
C LEU A 171 3.09 -15.15 -3.69
N ASP A 172 2.96 -16.35 -3.15
CA ASP A 172 1.67 -16.89 -2.72
C ASP A 172 1.11 -16.09 -1.52
N PRO A 173 -0.21 -16.15 -1.25
CA PRO A 173 -0.83 -15.36 -0.19
C PRO A 173 -0.25 -15.59 1.20
N GLN A 174 0.12 -16.82 1.54
CA GLN A 174 0.68 -17.15 2.85
C GLN A 174 2.08 -16.55 3.02
N THR A 175 2.92 -16.65 2.00
CA THR A 175 4.25 -16.03 1.98
C THR A 175 4.14 -14.50 2.00
N THR A 176 3.16 -13.92 1.28
CA THR A 176 2.86 -12.48 1.29
C THR A 176 2.57 -12.01 2.71
N ALA A 177 1.63 -12.63 3.42
CA ALA A 177 1.30 -12.28 4.81
C ALA A 177 2.54 -12.36 5.73
N ALA A 178 3.37 -13.40 5.57
CA ALA A 178 4.61 -13.54 6.34
C ALA A 178 5.63 -12.42 6.06
N ILE A 179 5.75 -11.94 4.81
CA ILE A 179 6.62 -10.80 4.46
C ILE A 179 6.06 -9.49 5.03
N LEU A 180 4.74 -9.26 4.94
CA LEU A 180 4.10 -8.06 5.50
C LEU A 180 4.25 -7.99 7.01
N LYS A 181 4.05 -9.11 7.71
CA LYS A 181 4.31 -9.23 9.15
C LYS A 181 5.76 -8.88 9.49
N LEU A 182 6.72 -9.42 8.74
CA LEU A 182 8.14 -9.11 8.91
C LEU A 182 8.43 -7.61 8.72
N LEU A 183 7.88 -6.96 7.68
CA LEU A 183 8.05 -5.53 7.45
C LEU A 183 7.44 -4.70 8.58
N LYS A 184 6.29 -5.10 9.12
CA LYS A 184 5.66 -4.46 10.28
C LYS A 184 6.54 -4.57 11.52
N GLU A 185 7.05 -5.77 11.83
CA GLU A 185 7.99 -6.00 12.93
C GLU A 185 9.27 -5.16 12.80
N ILE A 186 9.81 -5.02 11.59
CA ILE A 186 10.97 -4.17 11.29
C ILE A 186 10.65 -2.70 11.56
N ASN A 187 9.50 -2.19 11.10
CA ASN A 187 9.06 -0.83 11.36
C ASN A 187 8.93 -0.56 12.87
N GLU A 188 8.23 -1.43 13.60
CA GLU A 188 7.96 -1.29 15.03
C GLU A 188 9.23 -1.40 15.89
N THR A 189 10.14 -2.34 15.56
CA THR A 189 11.33 -2.61 16.39
C THR A 189 12.51 -1.70 16.06
N LEU A 190 12.68 -1.30 14.81
CA LEU A 190 13.81 -0.48 14.36
C LEU A 190 13.44 0.98 14.08
N GLY A 191 12.15 1.35 14.11
CA GLY A 191 11.67 2.69 13.81
C GLY A 191 11.95 3.14 12.37
N ILE A 192 12.17 2.21 11.45
CA ILE A 192 12.46 2.50 10.04
C ILE A 192 11.17 2.89 9.32
N THR A 193 11.20 3.99 8.59
CA THR A 193 10.10 4.38 7.69
C THR A 193 10.02 3.43 6.50
N ILE A 194 8.82 3.02 6.10
CA ILE A 194 8.64 2.09 4.99
C ILE A 194 7.70 2.70 3.94
N ILE A 195 8.11 2.64 2.67
CA ILE A 195 7.23 2.94 1.53
C ILE A 195 7.09 1.66 0.71
N ILE A 196 5.86 1.22 0.51
CA ILE A 196 5.54 -0.01 -0.24
C ILE A 196 4.74 0.36 -1.47
N ILE A 197 5.16 -0.11 -2.64
CA ILE A 197 4.33 -0.12 -3.83
C ILE A 197 3.62 -1.46 -3.93
N THR A 198 2.33 -1.41 -4.20
CA THR A 198 1.54 -2.62 -4.49
C THR A 198 0.30 -2.27 -5.32
N HIS A 199 -0.23 -3.26 -6.00
CA HIS A 199 -1.56 -3.24 -6.59
C HIS A 199 -2.56 -4.13 -5.82
N GLN A 200 -2.12 -4.73 -4.71
CA GLN A 200 -2.92 -5.64 -3.89
C GLN A 200 -3.53 -4.88 -2.70
N MET A 201 -4.84 -4.74 -2.69
CA MET A 201 -5.55 -4.00 -1.62
C MET A 201 -5.44 -4.68 -0.26
N SER A 202 -5.28 -6.01 -0.21
CA SER A 202 -5.01 -6.74 1.03
C SER A 202 -3.75 -6.25 1.74
N VAL A 203 -2.70 -5.90 0.99
CA VAL A 203 -1.47 -5.34 1.54
C VAL A 203 -1.74 -3.99 2.21
N VAL A 204 -2.57 -3.13 1.57
CA VAL A 204 -2.92 -1.81 2.12
C VAL A 204 -3.58 -1.95 3.49
N THR A 205 -4.57 -2.85 3.60
CA THR A 205 -5.35 -3.01 4.84
C THR A 205 -4.60 -3.71 5.96
N GLU A 206 -3.57 -4.51 5.63
CA GLU A 206 -2.85 -5.34 6.61
C GLU A 206 -1.71 -4.60 7.29
N ILE A 207 -0.97 -3.76 6.57
CA ILE A 207 0.29 -3.21 7.10
C ILE A 207 0.27 -1.71 7.35
N CYS A 208 -0.51 -0.91 6.62
CA CYS A 208 -0.33 0.54 6.63
C CYS A 208 -1.48 1.31 7.28
N LYS A 209 -1.10 2.49 7.80
CA LYS A 209 -2.06 3.49 8.29
C LYS A 209 -2.32 4.58 7.26
N ARG A 210 -1.41 4.80 6.32
CA ARG A 210 -1.49 5.84 5.29
C ARG A 210 -1.35 5.23 3.90
N VAL A 211 -2.14 5.73 2.97
CA VAL A 211 -2.10 5.36 1.56
C VAL A 211 -1.99 6.60 0.69
N ALA A 212 -1.25 6.48 -0.40
CA ALA A 212 -1.13 7.47 -1.47
C ALA A 212 -1.57 6.80 -2.78
N ILE A 213 -2.50 7.41 -3.48
CA ILE A 213 -3.07 6.88 -4.72
C ILE A 213 -2.52 7.68 -5.88
N ILE A 214 -1.83 6.98 -6.79
CA ILE A 214 -1.30 7.57 -8.03
C ILE A 214 -2.12 7.07 -9.20
N ASP A 215 -2.61 8.00 -9.99
CA ASP A 215 -3.24 7.72 -11.27
C ASP A 215 -2.71 8.65 -12.35
N SER A 216 -2.41 8.08 -13.53
CA SER A 216 -1.94 8.82 -14.71
C SER A 216 -0.81 9.82 -14.40
N GLY A 217 0.14 9.40 -13.53
CA GLY A 217 1.30 10.20 -13.14
C GLY A 217 1.05 11.25 -12.05
N ASN A 218 -0.18 11.39 -11.55
CA ASN A 218 -0.56 12.36 -10.53
C ASN A 218 -0.86 11.68 -9.19
N LEU A 219 -0.55 12.34 -8.08
CA LEU A 219 -1.04 11.95 -6.76
C LEU A 219 -2.47 12.48 -6.62
N VAL A 220 -3.46 11.58 -6.76
CA VAL A 220 -4.87 11.97 -6.81
C VAL A 220 -5.54 11.96 -5.43
N GLU A 221 -5.03 11.15 -4.50
CA GLU A 221 -5.55 11.10 -3.13
C GLU A 221 -4.49 10.60 -2.16
N GLU A 222 -4.44 11.16 -0.95
CA GLU A 222 -3.53 10.76 0.12
C GLU A 222 -4.22 10.92 1.49
N GLY A 223 -4.03 9.95 2.37
CA GLY A 223 -4.59 10.06 3.72
C GLY A 223 -4.50 8.78 4.54
N LEU A 224 -5.24 8.78 5.64
CA LEU A 224 -5.41 7.56 6.44
C LEU A 224 -6.24 6.54 5.66
N VAL A 225 -5.81 5.28 5.69
CA VAL A 225 -6.48 4.18 4.99
C VAL A 225 -7.96 4.11 5.37
N GLU A 226 -8.28 4.19 6.66
CA GLU A 226 -9.67 4.16 7.16
C GLU A 226 -10.52 5.23 6.48
N LYS A 227 -10.03 6.49 6.44
CA LYS A 227 -10.79 7.62 5.85
C LYS A 227 -11.01 7.48 4.35
N ILE A 228 -9.97 7.05 3.62
CA ILE A 228 -10.07 6.88 2.17
C ILE A 228 -10.99 5.72 1.83
N PHE A 229 -10.98 4.64 2.63
CA PHE A 229 -11.87 3.51 2.43
C PHE A 229 -13.33 3.82 2.78
N GLU A 230 -13.57 4.66 3.79
CA GLU A 230 -14.92 5.10 4.17
C GLU A 230 -15.53 6.04 3.11
N ASN A 231 -14.73 6.97 2.59
CA ASN A 231 -15.22 8.00 1.68
C ASN A 231 -14.18 8.37 0.62
N PRO A 232 -13.94 7.50 -0.40
CA PRO A 232 -13.01 7.77 -1.48
C PRO A 232 -13.50 8.95 -2.32
N GLN A 233 -12.63 9.93 -2.54
CA GLN A 233 -12.97 11.14 -3.31
C GLN A 233 -12.64 10.98 -4.78
N SER A 234 -11.46 10.42 -5.10
CA SER A 234 -11.02 10.24 -6.48
C SER A 234 -11.66 9.01 -7.13
N ASP A 235 -11.85 9.06 -8.44
CA ASP A 235 -12.38 7.91 -9.20
C ASP A 235 -11.41 6.72 -9.13
N ALA A 236 -10.11 6.98 -9.14
CA ALA A 236 -9.10 5.95 -8.94
C ALA A 236 -9.21 5.26 -7.56
N ALA A 237 -9.50 6.01 -6.49
CA ALA A 237 -9.74 5.42 -5.17
C ALA A 237 -11.01 4.57 -5.17
N LYS A 238 -12.10 5.06 -5.75
CA LYS A 238 -13.36 4.31 -5.87
C LYS A 238 -13.17 3.01 -6.62
N GLU A 239 -12.45 3.05 -7.75
CA GLU A 239 -12.15 1.86 -8.57
C GLU A 239 -11.26 0.86 -7.83
N LEU A 240 -10.22 1.34 -7.14
CA LEU A 240 -9.32 0.49 -6.36
C LEU A 240 -10.01 -0.19 -5.17
N ILE A 241 -10.90 0.53 -4.48
CA ILE A 241 -11.59 0.03 -3.28
C ILE A 241 -12.72 -0.91 -3.67
N SER A 242 -13.49 -0.60 -4.71
CA SER A 242 -14.58 -1.47 -5.18
C SER A 242 -14.07 -2.76 -5.82
N GLY A 243 -12.74 -2.85 -6.07
CA GLY A 243 -12.15 -3.94 -6.85
C GLY A 243 -12.44 -3.73 -8.33
N LYS A 244 -11.45 -3.95 -9.22
CA LYS A 244 -11.63 -3.79 -10.67
C LYS A 244 -12.97 -4.31 -11.12
N ALA A 245 -13.76 -3.38 -11.62
CA ALA A 245 -14.85 -3.65 -12.55
C ALA A 245 -15.44 -5.07 -12.41
N ILE A 246 -16.22 -5.30 -11.40
CA ILE A 246 -17.46 -5.90 -11.79
C ILE A 246 -17.98 -4.88 -12.81
N ARG A 247 -17.72 -5.11 -14.11
CA ARG A 247 -18.60 -4.62 -15.13
C ARG A 247 -19.93 -5.16 -14.67
N TYR A 248 -20.70 -4.31 -14.01
CA TYR A 248 -22.07 -4.62 -13.74
C TYR A 248 -22.66 -4.86 -15.12
N THR A 249 -22.88 -6.13 -15.45
CA THR A 249 -23.90 -6.44 -16.43
C THR A 249 -25.16 -5.92 -15.73
N PRO A 250 -25.80 -4.86 -16.26
CA PRO A 250 -27.02 -4.40 -15.65
C PRO A 250 -27.90 -5.63 -15.54
N VAL A 251 -28.37 -5.96 -14.35
CA VAL A 251 -29.42 -6.96 -14.20
C VAL A 251 -30.64 -6.25 -14.77
N GLU A 252 -30.81 -6.41 -16.10
CA GLU A 252 -31.99 -5.95 -16.80
C GLU A 252 -33.16 -6.63 -16.12
N ASN A 253 -34.14 -5.85 -15.64
CA ASN A 253 -35.43 -6.25 -15.06
C ASN A 253 -35.47 -6.56 -13.55
N LEU A 254 -34.77 -5.83 -12.70
CA LEU A 254 -35.27 -5.63 -11.34
C LEU A 254 -36.10 -4.33 -11.32
N ASP A 255 -37.42 -4.43 -11.20
CA ASP A 255 -38.34 -3.32 -10.92
C ASP A 255 -38.05 -2.74 -9.51
N VAL A 256 -36.92 -2.06 -9.38
CA VAL A 256 -36.51 -1.38 -8.16
C VAL A 256 -36.56 0.10 -8.43
N GLU A 257 -37.59 0.75 -7.91
CA GLU A 257 -37.80 2.20 -8.11
C GLU A 257 -36.71 3.08 -7.48
N ARG A 258 -36.10 2.61 -6.36
CA ARG A 258 -35.10 3.40 -5.62
C ARG A 258 -33.99 2.51 -5.10
N LYS A 259 -32.74 2.95 -5.34
CA LYS A 259 -31.54 2.25 -4.89
C LYS A 259 -30.79 3.12 -3.88
N ILE A 260 -30.35 2.51 -2.78
CA ILE A 260 -29.53 3.18 -1.77
C ILE A 260 -28.24 2.43 -1.54
N ARG A 261 -27.16 3.18 -1.34
CA ARG A 261 -25.86 2.68 -0.91
C ARG A 261 -25.73 2.93 0.59
N ILE A 262 -25.42 1.88 1.34
CA ILE A 262 -25.16 1.94 2.78
C ILE A 262 -23.67 1.65 2.99
N VAL A 263 -23.01 2.49 3.78
CA VAL A 263 -21.64 2.26 4.22
C VAL A 263 -21.62 1.97 5.71
N PHE A 264 -21.03 0.83 6.07
CA PHE A 264 -20.87 0.40 7.46
C PHE A 264 -19.56 0.94 8.01
N GLN A 265 -19.63 1.61 9.16
CA GLN A 265 -18.47 2.12 9.89
C GLN A 265 -18.28 1.34 11.20
N GLU A 266 -17.01 1.14 11.59
CA GLU A 266 -16.58 0.49 12.84
C GLU A 266 -17.19 -0.92 13.02
N ASN A 267 -18.04 -1.15 14.00
CA ASN A 267 -18.62 -2.47 14.29
C ASN A 267 -20.06 -2.63 13.74
N SER A 268 -20.60 -1.64 13.06
CA SER A 268 -21.96 -1.68 12.53
C SER A 268 -22.18 -2.73 11.42
N ALA A 269 -21.10 -3.21 10.78
CA ALA A 269 -21.17 -4.29 9.79
C ALA A 269 -21.60 -5.65 10.37
N PHE A 270 -21.57 -5.83 11.69
CA PHE A 270 -22.05 -7.04 12.35
C PHE A 270 -23.54 -6.94 12.78
N GLU A 271 -24.16 -5.77 12.69
CA GLU A 271 -25.57 -5.63 12.96
C GLU A 271 -26.39 -6.26 11.82
N PRO A 272 -27.50 -6.97 12.14
CA PRO A 272 -28.36 -7.54 11.13
C PRO A 272 -29.30 -6.48 10.52
N VAL A 273 -28.70 -5.47 9.87
CA VAL A 273 -29.38 -4.26 9.35
C VAL A 273 -30.54 -4.63 8.44
N ILE A 274 -30.32 -5.54 7.49
CA ILE A 274 -31.36 -5.96 6.52
C ILE A 274 -32.47 -6.72 7.23
N SER A 275 -32.13 -7.64 8.13
CA SER A 275 -33.12 -8.38 8.90
C SER A 275 -33.96 -7.44 9.76
N ASN A 276 -33.34 -6.42 10.36
CA ASN A 276 -34.07 -5.42 11.16
C ASN A 276 -35.04 -4.59 10.29
N ILE A 277 -34.64 -4.16 9.10
CA ILE A 277 -35.52 -3.48 8.14
C ILE A 277 -36.71 -4.37 7.78
N ILE A 278 -36.45 -5.63 7.38
CA ILE A 278 -37.51 -6.57 6.99
C ILE A 278 -38.48 -6.83 8.13
N LEU A 279 -37.98 -7.04 9.34
CA LEU A 279 -38.83 -7.30 10.51
C LEU A 279 -39.63 -6.08 10.95
N GLN A 280 -39.04 -4.88 10.89
CA GLN A 280 -39.69 -3.66 11.37
C GLN A 280 -40.74 -3.12 10.40
N TYR A 281 -40.38 -3.11 9.09
CA TYR A 281 -41.25 -2.53 8.06
C TYR A 281 -42.08 -3.58 7.31
N GLN A 282 -41.80 -4.88 7.53
CA GLN A 282 -42.47 -6.02 6.91
C GLN A 282 -42.48 -5.96 5.37
N VAL A 283 -41.39 -5.44 4.80
CA VAL A 283 -41.20 -5.27 3.36
C VAL A 283 -40.00 -6.03 2.87
N PRO A 284 -40.00 -6.58 1.64
CA PRO A 284 -38.84 -7.20 1.05
C PRO A 284 -37.80 -6.14 0.66
N VAL A 285 -36.51 -6.47 0.85
CA VAL A 285 -35.39 -5.63 0.44
C VAL A 285 -34.46 -6.46 -0.44
N ASN A 286 -34.16 -5.98 -1.63
CA ASN A 286 -33.23 -6.65 -2.53
C ASN A 286 -31.78 -6.21 -2.23
N ILE A 287 -30.86 -7.17 -2.07
CA ILE A 287 -29.44 -6.89 -1.99
C ILE A 287 -28.89 -6.92 -3.43
N LEU A 288 -28.58 -5.73 -3.95
CA LEU A 288 -28.03 -5.59 -5.31
C LEU A 288 -26.51 -5.79 -5.32
N LYS A 289 -25.84 -5.37 -4.22
CA LYS A 289 -24.41 -5.57 -3.98
C LYS A 289 -24.15 -5.67 -2.48
N ALA A 290 -23.19 -6.50 -2.08
CA ALA A 290 -22.65 -6.51 -0.73
C ALA A 290 -21.15 -6.78 -0.77
N ASP A 291 -20.35 -5.91 -0.16
CA ASP A 291 -18.90 -6.07 0.01
C ASP A 291 -18.54 -5.70 1.46
N THR A 292 -18.01 -6.66 2.20
CA THR A 292 -17.56 -6.45 3.57
C THR A 292 -16.12 -6.90 3.72
N ARG A 293 -15.28 -6.07 4.33
CA ARG A 293 -13.84 -6.33 4.51
C ARG A 293 -13.42 -6.05 5.93
N ASN A 294 -12.37 -6.71 6.38
CA ASN A 294 -11.71 -6.39 7.64
C ASN A 294 -10.56 -5.42 7.35
N VAL A 295 -10.62 -4.22 7.92
CA VAL A 295 -9.57 -3.19 7.82
C VAL A 295 -9.05 -2.92 9.22
N SER A 296 -7.80 -3.28 9.50
CA SER A 296 -7.16 -3.04 10.81
C SER A 296 -7.93 -3.60 12.02
N GLY A 297 -8.62 -4.74 11.85
CA GLY A 297 -9.42 -5.37 12.88
C GLY A 297 -10.85 -4.85 13.02
N LYS A 298 -11.25 -3.86 12.19
CA LYS A 298 -12.61 -3.35 12.11
C LYS A 298 -13.30 -3.85 10.85
N ALA A 299 -14.56 -4.22 10.95
CA ALA A 299 -15.38 -4.56 9.79
C ALA A 299 -15.85 -3.26 9.10
N VAL A 300 -15.42 -3.08 7.85
CA VAL A 300 -15.85 -1.99 6.98
C VAL A 300 -16.50 -2.61 5.74
N GLY A 301 -17.60 -2.04 5.27
CA GLY A 301 -18.27 -2.58 4.10
C GLY A 301 -19.30 -1.63 3.51
N GLU A 302 -19.72 -1.97 2.30
CA GLU A 302 -20.82 -1.30 1.63
C GLU A 302 -21.85 -2.30 1.15
N MET A 303 -23.09 -1.88 1.14
CA MET A 303 -24.20 -2.60 0.48
C MET A 303 -25.00 -1.64 -0.39
N ILE A 304 -25.44 -2.15 -1.55
CA ILE A 304 -26.41 -1.47 -2.38
C ILE A 304 -27.73 -2.24 -2.25
N LEU A 305 -28.74 -1.58 -1.76
CA LEU A 305 -30.05 -2.16 -1.57
C LEU A 305 -31.04 -1.56 -2.56
N GLY A 306 -31.91 -2.42 -3.08
CA GLY A 306 -33.11 -2.02 -3.78
C GLY A 306 -34.28 -1.94 -2.80
N LEU A 307 -34.87 -0.77 -2.66
CA LEU A 307 -36.00 -0.55 -1.75
C LEU A 307 -37.31 -0.99 -2.40
N PRO A 308 -38.31 -1.42 -1.57
CA PRO A 308 -39.62 -1.81 -2.06
C PRO A 308 -40.39 -0.62 -2.64
N THR A 309 -41.47 -0.88 -3.33
CA THR A 309 -42.39 0.14 -3.84
C THR A 309 -43.07 0.89 -2.69
N GLY A 310 -43.18 2.22 -2.83
CA GLY A 310 -43.84 3.11 -1.85
C GLY A 310 -42.89 4.14 -1.26
N LYS A 311 -43.01 5.37 -1.73
CA LYS A 311 -42.09 6.47 -1.38
C LYS A 311 -42.02 6.75 0.11
N GLU A 312 -43.14 6.70 0.81
CA GLU A 312 -43.22 6.96 2.27
C GLU A 312 -42.41 5.94 3.06
N THR A 313 -42.61 4.65 2.79
CA THR A 313 -41.84 3.56 3.42
C THR A 313 -40.32 3.62 3.09
N GLN A 314 -39.97 4.03 1.87
CA GLN A 314 -38.59 4.22 1.46
C GLN A 314 -37.90 5.33 2.26
N ASP A 315 -38.59 6.47 2.44
CA ASP A 315 -38.09 7.61 3.21
C ASP A 315 -37.93 7.26 4.70
N GLU A 316 -38.86 6.50 5.27
CA GLU A 316 -38.77 5.99 6.64
C GLU A 316 -37.58 5.03 6.84
N ILE A 317 -37.36 4.11 5.91
CA ILE A 317 -36.22 3.20 5.93
C ILE A 317 -34.91 3.99 5.89
N ILE A 318 -34.81 4.98 5.01
CA ILE A 318 -33.58 5.81 4.88
C ILE A 318 -33.36 6.61 6.17
N ALA A 319 -34.39 7.21 6.74
CA ALA A 319 -34.32 7.94 8.00
C ALA A 319 -33.84 7.03 9.15
N HIS A 320 -34.43 5.85 9.28
CA HIS A 320 -34.06 4.85 10.28
C HIS A 320 -32.58 4.39 10.18
N LEU A 321 -32.12 4.16 8.96
CA LEU A 321 -30.71 3.78 8.73
C LEU A 321 -29.75 4.90 9.13
N ARG A 322 -30.08 6.16 8.83
CA ARG A 322 -29.30 7.33 9.23
C ARG A 322 -29.28 7.55 10.74
N GLU A 323 -30.41 7.36 11.41
CA GLU A 323 -30.48 7.43 12.88
C GLU A 323 -29.60 6.41 13.59
N ARG A 324 -29.38 5.25 12.96
CA ARG A 324 -28.42 4.24 13.43
C ARG A 324 -26.95 4.54 13.11
N GLY A 325 -26.64 5.72 12.58
CA GLY A 325 -25.29 6.16 12.27
C GLY A 325 -24.71 5.58 10.97
N LEU A 326 -25.55 5.01 10.10
CA LEU A 326 -25.11 4.52 8.80
C LEU A 326 -25.07 5.66 7.78
N ILE A 327 -24.02 5.67 6.94
CA ILE A 327 -23.98 6.59 5.81
C ILE A 327 -24.85 6.02 4.69
N VAL A 328 -25.94 6.74 4.36
CA VAL A 328 -26.89 6.35 3.33
C VAL A 328 -26.88 7.38 2.21
N THR A 329 -26.53 6.95 1.00
CA THR A 329 -26.56 7.77 -0.22
C THR A 329 -27.48 7.12 -1.27
N GLU A 330 -28.19 7.95 -2.03
CA GLU A 330 -29.01 7.46 -3.14
C GLU A 330 -28.10 7.20 -4.36
N VAL A 331 -28.40 6.12 -5.07
CA VAL A 331 -27.69 5.73 -6.28
C VAL A 331 -28.60 6.02 -7.47
N THR A 332 -28.23 7.04 -8.26
CA THR A 332 -29.00 7.51 -9.44
C THR A 332 -28.51 6.89 -10.76
N GLU A 333 -27.35 6.23 -10.75
CA GLU A 333 -26.80 5.58 -11.94
C GLU A 333 -27.20 4.10 -11.99
N ASN A 334 -27.29 3.55 -13.21
CA ASN A 334 -27.51 2.12 -13.41
C ASN A 334 -26.34 1.33 -12.83
N VAL A 335 -26.60 0.68 -11.72
CA VAL A 335 -25.65 -0.20 -11.01
C VAL A 335 -25.62 -1.55 -11.69
#